data_1993d967b3ff575aee7ab4147c7d20a4
#
_entry.id   1993d967b3ff575aee7ab4147c7d20a4
#
_cell.length_a   1.000
_cell.length_b   1.000
_cell.length_c   1.000
_cell.angle_alpha   90.00
_cell.angle_beta   90.00
_cell.angle_gamma   90.00
#
_symmetry.space_group_name_H-M   'P 1'
#
loop_
_entity.id
_entity.type
_entity.pdbx_description
1 polymer ?
#
loop_
_entity_poly.entity_id
_entity_poly.type
_entity_poly.pdbx_seq_one_letter_code
_entity_poly.pdbx_strand_id
1 'polypeptide(L)'
;RDPEMSRGLGDVYKRQIPEGGFSFDAYKEIYVQSQDSYDIYTDAYDDFIDDVTPDMETALKAVTDDRYDRLVTELGRTLVEDAVEKQQQELQAMMQDAQSGTLTQEQIAQMEQLQPLTQEQQDALVQEYGEQAAKEAFGDVKTYVLDRSTNVGYMCYDNDTNIVDGVAKVFPIFFFLIAALVCSTTMTRMVDDERGQIGTYRALGYTNGRIMAKYLIYSGSSAFLGCVIGFFGGSYLFPYVISEAYKMLYDFGTGIEFYFSPGLLVICLIVSLLCSMGTAFLACINELRCMPAELIRPKAPAAGKRILLERIPFIWKPMKFLHKVTARNVFRFKKRMFMMLLGIAGCTALVLTGLGVKDSVSNLAEFQYGDIDTYDMEVTLNGTYNEDIQQEVEDAVGDGFESSTAILKSTVEYHAASAIKTVYLIAAEPEDLESFVKFDMTTSNGTYPGNGEVMLSKKIAEIADVTVGDPITLHDTDAGDVTLTVSGIFENYVWHYAYITPECYEQYFDKACEANTMYLHVDTDSTAYEAGGKLSALSNVMSVSVVADIKDRVE
;
A
#
# COMPACT_ATOMS: atom_id res chain seq x y z
N ARG A 1 -14.02 -0.17 24.17
CA ARG A 1 -15.15 0.16 23.31
C ARG A 1 -14.93 1.54 22.72
N ASP A 2 -14.49 1.58 21.50
CA ASP A 2 -14.23 2.83 20.80
C ASP A 2 -15.47 3.20 19.98
N PRO A 3 -16.24 4.24 20.39
CA PRO A 3 -17.41 4.67 19.60
C PRO A 3 -17.02 5.31 18.28
N GLU A 4 -15.75 5.50 18.00
CA GLU A 4 -15.23 6.25 16.87
C GLU A 4 -14.90 5.39 15.65
N MET A 5 -14.72 4.07 15.79
CA MET A 5 -14.53 3.17 14.63
C MET A 5 -15.78 3.00 13.74
N SER A 6 -16.92 3.61 14.08
CA SER A 6 -18.14 3.52 13.26
C SER A 6 -18.34 4.66 12.27
N ARG A 7 -17.47 5.68 12.26
CA ARG A 7 -17.65 6.85 11.37
C ARG A 7 -17.07 6.70 9.96
N GLY A 8 -16.21 5.72 9.73
CA GLY A 8 -15.63 5.46 8.41
C GLY A 8 -16.38 4.43 7.54
N LEU A 9 -17.38 3.76 8.10
CA LEU A 9 -18.28 2.84 7.37
C LEU A 9 -19.68 3.44 7.51
N GLY A 10 -20.17 4.09 6.48
CA GLY A 10 -21.44 4.81 6.45
C GLY A 10 -22.51 4.20 7.35
N ASP A 11 -23.07 5.01 8.20
CA ASP A 11 -24.27 4.90 9.09
C ASP A 11 -24.94 3.52 9.34
N VAL A 12 -24.14 2.48 9.60
CA VAL A 12 -24.70 1.25 10.17
C VAL A 12 -24.69 1.39 11.70
N TYR A 13 -25.79 1.84 12.28
CA TYR A 13 -26.02 1.81 13.72
C TYR A 13 -25.99 0.35 14.20
N LYS A 14 -24.86 -0.12 14.72
CA LYS A 14 -24.77 -1.42 15.42
C LYS A 14 -25.49 -1.28 16.76
N ARG A 15 -26.72 -1.75 16.85
CA ARG A 15 -27.44 -1.88 18.14
C ARG A 15 -26.87 -3.06 18.90
N GLN A 16 -26.38 -2.83 20.09
CA GLN A 16 -26.05 -3.92 21.00
C GLN A 16 -27.34 -4.44 21.64
N ILE A 17 -27.58 -5.73 21.46
CA ILE A 17 -28.67 -6.45 22.13
C ILE A 17 -28.04 -7.12 23.35
N PRO A 18 -28.59 -6.96 24.56
CA PRO A 18 -28.16 -7.69 25.76
C PRO A 18 -28.24 -9.21 25.51
N GLU A 19 -27.32 -9.98 26.13
CA GLU A 19 -27.20 -11.43 25.96
C GLU A 19 -28.52 -12.19 26.04
N GLY A 20 -29.45 -11.77 26.93
CA GLY A 20 -30.79 -12.37 27.05
C GLY A 20 -31.83 -11.88 26.04
N GLY A 21 -31.48 -10.96 25.13
CA GLY A 21 -32.38 -10.44 24.08
C GLY A 21 -32.09 -10.97 22.68
N PHE A 22 -31.13 -11.88 22.56
CA PHE A 22 -30.80 -12.53 21.29
C PHE A 22 -31.79 -13.67 21.00
N SER A 23 -32.47 -13.58 19.87
CA SER A 23 -33.42 -14.60 19.40
C SER A 23 -32.84 -15.53 18.32
N PHE A 24 -31.56 -15.40 18.01
CA PHE A 24 -30.89 -16.20 16.99
C PHE A 24 -29.77 -17.06 17.58
N ASP A 25 -29.70 -18.31 17.18
CA ASP A 25 -28.68 -19.28 17.61
C ASP A 25 -27.35 -19.17 16.81
N ALA A 26 -27.23 -18.16 15.94
CA ALA A 26 -26.05 -17.97 15.09
C ALA A 26 -25.56 -16.53 15.10
N TYR A 27 -24.26 -16.35 15.05
CA TYR A 27 -23.58 -15.06 14.93
C TYR A 27 -23.01 -14.91 13.52
N LYS A 28 -23.23 -13.75 12.90
CA LYS A 28 -22.64 -13.42 11.61
C LYS A 28 -21.17 -12.99 11.76
N GLU A 29 -20.88 -12.29 12.87
CA GLU A 29 -19.54 -11.76 13.15
C GLU A 29 -19.24 -11.95 14.65
N ILE A 30 -18.00 -12.34 14.96
CA ILE A 30 -17.47 -12.46 16.31
C ILE A 30 -16.26 -11.55 16.42
N TYR A 31 -16.29 -10.62 17.38
CA TYR A 31 -15.16 -9.75 17.67
C TYR A 31 -14.37 -10.33 18.83
N VAL A 32 -13.08 -10.61 18.58
CA VAL A 32 -12.15 -11.12 19.60
C VAL A 32 -11.21 -9.99 20.00
N GLN A 33 -11.02 -9.80 21.29
CA GLN A 33 -10.09 -8.84 21.83
C GLN A 33 -9.05 -9.57 22.67
N SER A 34 -7.76 -9.28 22.43
CA SER A 34 -6.67 -9.77 23.29
C SER A 34 -6.82 -9.23 24.72
N GLN A 35 -6.44 -10.05 25.71
CA GLN A 35 -6.32 -9.62 27.11
C GLN A 35 -5.06 -8.78 27.33
N ASP A 36 -4.01 -9.02 26.55
CA ASP A 36 -2.79 -8.24 26.56
C ASP A 36 -2.93 -7.03 25.64
N SER A 37 -2.33 -5.91 26.06
CA SER A 37 -2.32 -4.67 25.29
C SER A 37 -1.07 -4.64 24.41
N TYR A 38 -1.28 -4.66 23.11
CA TYR A 38 -0.24 -4.45 22.11
C TYR A 38 -0.42 -3.08 21.46
N ASP A 39 0.68 -2.39 21.25
CA ASP A 39 0.67 -1.17 20.44
C ASP A 39 0.53 -1.56 18.97
N ILE A 40 -0.50 -1.05 18.30
CA ILE A 40 -0.72 -1.25 16.86
C ILE A 40 0.41 -0.62 16.04
N TYR A 41 0.68 -1.13 14.85
CA TYR A 41 1.81 -0.74 13.98
C TYR A 41 3.17 -1.05 14.60
N THR A 42 3.29 -2.17 15.33
CA THR A 42 4.55 -2.66 15.88
C THR A 42 4.76 -4.13 15.53
N ASP A 43 6.02 -4.53 15.32
CA ASP A 43 6.42 -5.92 15.07
C ASP A 43 5.83 -6.88 16.14
N ALA A 44 5.71 -6.43 17.40
CA ALA A 44 5.17 -7.24 18.48
C ALA A 44 3.65 -7.50 18.33
N TYR A 45 2.90 -6.58 17.71
CA TYR A 45 1.50 -6.79 17.38
C TYR A 45 1.38 -7.76 16.19
N ASP A 46 2.19 -7.58 15.17
CA ASP A 46 2.16 -8.42 13.96
C ASP A 46 2.56 -9.86 14.30
N ASP A 47 3.65 -10.07 15.06
CA ASP A 47 4.06 -11.38 15.58
C ASP A 47 2.95 -12.05 16.39
N PHE A 48 2.22 -11.30 17.23
CA PHE A 48 1.09 -11.82 18.00
C PHE A 48 -0.07 -12.26 17.10
N ILE A 49 -0.42 -11.47 16.08
CA ILE A 49 -1.48 -11.81 15.12
C ILE A 49 -1.11 -13.06 14.32
N ASP A 50 0.13 -13.13 13.84
CA ASP A 50 0.63 -14.28 13.07
C ASP A 50 0.60 -15.59 13.89
N ASP A 51 0.88 -15.51 15.20
CA ASP A 51 0.82 -16.66 16.10
C ASP A 51 -0.61 -17.12 16.40
N VAL A 52 -1.56 -16.19 16.55
CA VAL A 52 -2.93 -16.49 17.02
C VAL A 52 -3.89 -16.82 15.88
N THR A 53 -3.69 -16.25 14.69
CA THR A 53 -4.59 -16.43 13.54
C THR A 53 -4.80 -17.90 13.16
N PRO A 54 -3.77 -18.76 13.02
CA PRO A 54 -3.96 -20.17 12.66
C PRO A 54 -4.76 -20.97 13.69
N ASP A 55 -4.56 -20.67 14.99
CA ASP A 55 -5.33 -21.29 16.07
C ASP A 55 -6.80 -20.87 16.03
N MET A 56 -7.07 -19.59 15.73
CA MET A 56 -8.43 -19.06 15.57
C MET A 56 -9.12 -19.66 14.34
N GLU A 57 -8.45 -19.77 13.22
CA GLU A 57 -8.98 -20.42 12.01
C GLU A 57 -9.38 -21.87 12.28
N THR A 58 -8.48 -22.62 12.94
CA THR A 58 -8.73 -24.02 13.31
C THR A 58 -9.93 -24.13 14.25
N ALA A 59 -10.02 -23.27 15.26
CA ALA A 59 -11.13 -23.24 16.21
C ALA A 59 -12.45 -22.84 15.54
N LEU A 60 -12.43 -21.83 14.68
CA LEU A 60 -13.60 -21.35 13.95
C LEU A 60 -14.13 -22.42 12.99
N LYS A 61 -13.24 -23.08 12.25
CA LYS A 61 -13.58 -24.16 11.34
C LYS A 61 -14.25 -25.32 12.10
N ALA A 62 -13.68 -25.75 13.24
CA ALA A 62 -14.25 -26.84 14.02
C ALA A 62 -15.68 -26.50 14.52
N VAL A 63 -15.94 -25.26 14.96
CA VAL A 63 -17.27 -24.81 15.38
C VAL A 63 -18.23 -24.72 14.20
N THR A 64 -17.76 -24.29 13.05
CA THR A 64 -18.56 -24.17 11.83
C THR A 64 -18.94 -25.54 11.29
N ASP A 65 -18.01 -26.49 11.23
CA ASP A 65 -18.25 -27.86 10.79
C ASP A 65 -19.29 -28.53 11.73
N ASP A 66 -19.13 -28.43 13.04
CA ASP A 66 -20.11 -28.98 14.01
C ASP A 66 -21.51 -28.33 13.86
N ARG A 67 -21.58 -27.04 13.56
CA ARG A 67 -22.86 -26.34 13.31
C ARG A 67 -23.48 -26.77 11.98
N TYR A 68 -22.67 -26.90 10.94
CA TYR A 68 -23.12 -27.36 9.63
C TYR A 68 -23.70 -28.77 9.72
N ASP A 69 -23.02 -29.71 10.38
CA ASP A 69 -23.50 -31.09 10.59
C ASP A 69 -24.83 -31.13 11.34
N ARG A 70 -24.98 -30.26 12.34
CA ARG A 70 -26.29 -30.15 13.07
C ARG A 70 -27.39 -29.61 12.17
N LEU A 71 -27.14 -28.61 11.34
CA LEU A 71 -28.11 -28.06 10.40
C LEU A 71 -28.49 -29.07 9.32
N VAL A 72 -27.53 -29.83 8.77
CA VAL A 72 -27.78 -30.92 7.84
C VAL A 72 -28.73 -31.94 8.46
N THR A 73 -28.44 -32.36 9.70
CA THR A 73 -29.29 -33.33 10.42
C THR A 73 -30.70 -32.77 10.69
N GLU A 74 -30.83 -31.52 11.06
CA GLU A 74 -32.12 -30.89 11.37
C GLU A 74 -32.99 -30.71 10.11
N LEU A 75 -32.40 -30.18 9.01
CA LEU A 75 -33.07 -30.03 7.72
C LEU A 75 -33.47 -31.39 7.14
N GLY A 76 -32.56 -32.35 7.15
CA GLY A 76 -32.83 -33.70 6.66
C GLY A 76 -33.93 -34.38 7.44
N ARG A 77 -33.95 -34.26 8.78
CA ARG A 77 -35.02 -34.82 9.62
C ARG A 77 -36.36 -34.20 9.26
N THR A 78 -36.46 -32.89 9.12
CA THR A 78 -37.70 -32.18 8.74
C THR A 78 -38.22 -32.67 7.39
N LEU A 79 -37.36 -32.80 6.40
CA LEU A 79 -37.71 -33.29 5.06
C LEU A 79 -38.17 -34.73 5.05
N VAL A 80 -37.48 -35.59 5.81
CA VAL A 80 -37.83 -37.04 5.92
C VAL A 80 -39.11 -37.21 6.71
N GLU A 81 -39.36 -36.45 7.80
CA GLU A 81 -40.60 -36.47 8.55
C GLU A 81 -41.77 -36.07 7.67
N ASP A 82 -41.65 -35.01 6.88
CA ASP A 82 -42.70 -34.54 5.96
C ASP A 82 -42.95 -35.60 4.85
N ALA A 83 -41.92 -36.25 4.32
CA ALA A 83 -42.06 -37.31 3.32
C ALA A 83 -42.74 -38.57 3.89
N VAL A 84 -42.38 -38.96 5.12
CA VAL A 84 -42.98 -40.10 5.82
C VAL A 84 -44.45 -39.79 6.18
N GLU A 85 -44.79 -38.58 6.62
CA GLU A 85 -46.15 -38.21 6.89
C GLU A 85 -47.03 -38.23 5.64
N LYS A 86 -46.55 -37.70 4.51
CA LYS A 86 -47.24 -37.81 3.21
C LYS A 86 -47.45 -39.23 2.78
N GLN A 87 -46.42 -40.09 2.91
CA GLN A 87 -46.53 -41.51 2.58
C GLN A 87 -47.58 -42.22 3.47
N GLN A 88 -47.63 -41.92 4.75
CA GLN A 88 -48.64 -42.44 5.66
C GLN A 88 -50.05 -41.98 5.30
N GLN A 89 -50.22 -40.72 4.93
CA GLN A 89 -51.51 -40.17 4.48
C GLN A 89 -51.98 -40.85 3.20
N GLU A 90 -51.11 -41.05 2.21
CA GLU A 90 -51.41 -41.79 0.98
C GLU A 90 -51.76 -43.23 1.25
N LEU A 91 -51.04 -43.92 2.13
CA LEU A 91 -51.35 -45.31 2.53
C LEU A 91 -52.69 -45.41 3.23
N GLN A 92 -53.01 -44.43 4.12
CA GLN A 92 -54.36 -44.39 4.77
C GLN A 92 -55.49 -44.13 3.79
N ALA A 93 -55.27 -43.25 2.80
CA ALA A 93 -56.27 -43.01 1.73
C ALA A 93 -56.48 -44.26 0.89
N MET A 94 -55.43 -44.97 0.50
CA MET A 94 -55.53 -46.23 -0.25
C MET A 94 -56.19 -47.34 0.57
N MET A 95 -55.96 -47.41 1.89
CA MET A 95 -56.66 -48.38 2.80
C MET A 95 -58.16 -48.06 2.90
N GLN A 96 -58.55 -46.78 2.90
CA GLN A 96 -59.97 -46.36 2.87
C GLN A 96 -60.64 -46.76 1.55
N ASP A 97 -59.97 -46.57 0.41
CA ASP A 97 -60.44 -46.97 -0.89
C ASP A 97 -60.52 -48.52 -1.01
N ALA A 98 -59.63 -49.24 -0.37
CA ALA A 98 -59.68 -50.71 -0.24
C ALA A 98 -60.95 -51.20 0.49
N GLN A 99 -61.33 -50.51 1.57
CA GLN A 99 -62.53 -50.86 2.30
C GLN A 99 -63.82 -50.52 1.52
N SER A 100 -63.79 -49.53 0.62
CA SER A 100 -64.94 -49.15 -0.19
C SER A 100 -65.06 -49.99 -1.48
N GLY A 101 -64.09 -50.89 -1.78
CA GLY A 101 -64.13 -51.80 -2.93
C GLY A 101 -63.80 -51.13 -4.26
N THR A 102 -63.18 -49.97 -4.28
CA THR A 102 -62.90 -49.13 -5.47
C THR A 102 -61.44 -49.18 -5.93
N LEU A 103 -60.60 -50.05 -5.38
CA LEU A 103 -59.17 -50.17 -5.73
C LEU A 103 -58.99 -50.76 -7.15
N THR A 104 -58.13 -50.08 -7.90
CA THR A 104 -57.63 -50.58 -9.18
C THR A 104 -56.42 -51.53 -8.97
N GLN A 105 -56.16 -52.44 -9.98
CA GLN A 105 -55.05 -53.35 -9.90
C GLN A 105 -53.67 -52.68 -9.81
N GLU A 106 -53.54 -51.45 -10.34
CA GLU A 106 -52.34 -50.60 -10.23
C GLU A 106 -52.13 -50.12 -8.79
N GLN A 107 -53.18 -49.73 -8.07
CA GLN A 107 -53.12 -49.28 -6.68
C GLN A 107 -52.75 -50.40 -5.72
N ILE A 108 -53.17 -51.64 -6.00
CA ILE A 108 -52.75 -52.82 -5.22
C ILE A 108 -51.25 -53.11 -5.37
N ALA A 109 -50.74 -52.97 -6.60
CA ALA A 109 -49.31 -53.13 -6.85
C ALA A 109 -48.44 -52.03 -6.23
N GLN A 110 -48.97 -50.81 -6.14
CA GLN A 110 -48.31 -49.68 -5.42
C GLN A 110 -48.31 -49.91 -3.88
N MET A 111 -49.36 -50.43 -3.31
CA MET A 111 -49.42 -50.78 -1.89
C MET A 111 -48.41 -51.86 -1.48
N GLU A 112 -48.11 -52.83 -2.36
CA GLU A 112 -47.10 -53.85 -2.08
C GLU A 112 -45.65 -53.29 -2.15
N GLN A 113 -45.43 -52.18 -2.87
CA GLN A 113 -44.12 -51.49 -2.97
C GLN A 113 -43.90 -50.50 -1.84
N LEU A 114 -44.94 -49.98 -1.21
CA LEU A 114 -44.87 -49.05 -0.08
C LEU A 114 -44.58 -49.74 1.25
N GLN A 115 -43.35 -50.25 1.43
CA GLN A 115 -42.89 -50.76 2.70
C GLN A 115 -42.44 -49.61 3.60
N PRO A 116 -42.76 -49.61 4.91
CA PRO A 116 -42.28 -48.61 5.85
C PRO A 116 -40.75 -48.69 5.91
N LEU A 117 -40.11 -47.52 5.74
CA LEU A 117 -38.65 -47.37 5.82
C LEU A 117 -38.11 -47.83 7.17
N THR A 118 -37.08 -48.61 7.19
CA THR A 118 -36.37 -48.96 8.42
C THR A 118 -35.64 -47.73 8.99
N GLN A 119 -35.34 -47.74 10.29
CA GLN A 119 -34.69 -46.65 10.96
C GLN A 119 -33.33 -46.29 10.34
N GLU A 120 -32.52 -47.31 9.95
CA GLU A 120 -31.25 -47.11 9.22
C GLU A 120 -31.44 -46.44 7.85
N GLN A 121 -32.52 -46.76 7.13
CA GLN A 121 -32.85 -46.13 5.86
C GLN A 121 -33.31 -44.69 6.05
N GLN A 122 -34.06 -44.41 7.11
CA GLN A 122 -34.46 -43.04 7.45
C GLN A 122 -33.27 -42.18 7.82
N ASP A 123 -32.34 -42.68 8.64
CA ASP A 123 -31.12 -41.98 9.04
C ASP A 123 -30.20 -41.70 7.83
N ALA A 124 -30.10 -42.64 6.88
CA ALA A 124 -29.33 -42.42 5.65
C ALA A 124 -29.99 -41.33 4.74
N LEU A 125 -31.31 -41.34 4.62
CA LEU A 125 -32.06 -40.32 3.88
C LEU A 125 -31.99 -38.93 4.55
N VAL A 126 -31.99 -38.88 5.88
CA VAL A 126 -31.80 -37.65 6.64
C VAL A 126 -30.45 -37.03 6.30
N GLN A 127 -29.39 -37.81 6.20
CA GLN A 127 -28.08 -37.31 5.83
C GLN A 127 -28.05 -36.82 4.36
N GLU A 128 -28.55 -37.63 3.41
CA GLU A 128 -28.52 -37.34 2.00
C GLU A 128 -29.36 -36.11 1.64
N TYR A 129 -30.64 -36.05 2.07
CA TYR A 129 -31.50 -34.89 1.83
C TYR A 129 -31.08 -33.66 2.60
N GLY A 130 -30.51 -33.85 3.80
CA GLY A 130 -29.99 -32.79 4.62
C GLY A 130 -28.79 -32.08 3.97
N GLU A 131 -27.83 -32.85 3.45
CA GLU A 131 -26.66 -32.34 2.72
C GLU A 131 -27.09 -31.58 1.46
N GLN A 132 -28.02 -32.15 0.69
CA GLN A 132 -28.51 -31.50 -0.50
C GLN A 132 -29.26 -30.20 -0.19
N ALA A 133 -30.15 -30.20 0.79
CA ALA A 133 -30.90 -29.02 1.23
C ALA A 133 -30.00 -27.95 1.84
N ALA A 134 -29.00 -28.35 2.65
CA ALA A 134 -28.03 -27.42 3.23
C ALA A 134 -27.17 -26.78 2.15
N LYS A 135 -26.73 -27.53 1.16
CA LYS A 135 -25.94 -27.00 0.04
C LYS A 135 -26.76 -26.05 -0.83
N GLU A 136 -28.05 -26.35 -1.06
CA GLU A 136 -28.95 -25.46 -1.82
C GLU A 136 -29.30 -24.18 -1.06
N ALA A 137 -29.49 -24.28 0.29
CA ALA A 137 -29.89 -23.15 1.12
C ALA A 137 -28.73 -22.23 1.51
N PHE A 138 -27.53 -22.76 1.75
CA PHE A 138 -26.40 -22.03 2.33
C PHE A 138 -25.17 -21.99 1.43
N GLY A 139 -25.13 -22.79 0.35
CA GLY A 139 -23.94 -22.94 -0.49
C GLY A 139 -22.76 -23.52 0.29
N ASP A 140 -21.53 -23.22 -0.14
CA ASP A 140 -20.32 -23.56 0.61
C ASP A 140 -20.10 -22.55 1.73
N VAL A 141 -20.16 -23.04 2.98
CA VAL A 141 -19.99 -22.18 4.15
C VAL A 141 -18.51 -21.85 4.33
N LYS A 142 -18.15 -20.58 4.12
CA LYS A 142 -16.79 -20.07 4.29
C LYS A 142 -16.71 -19.24 5.56
N THR A 143 -15.61 -19.41 6.29
CA THR A 143 -15.30 -18.64 7.49
C THR A 143 -13.96 -17.95 7.32
N TYR A 144 -13.89 -16.71 7.76
CA TYR A 144 -12.70 -15.88 7.65
C TYR A 144 -12.32 -15.34 9.02
N VAL A 145 -11.04 -15.41 9.35
CA VAL A 145 -10.46 -14.66 10.46
C VAL A 145 -9.87 -13.38 9.85
N LEU A 146 -10.46 -12.25 10.20
CA LEU A 146 -10.06 -10.94 9.67
C LEU A 146 -9.32 -10.19 10.76
N ASP A 147 -8.10 -9.83 10.52
CA ASP A 147 -7.31 -8.96 11.36
C ASP A 147 -7.40 -7.48 10.90
N ARG A 148 -6.58 -6.62 11.49
CA ARG A 148 -6.55 -5.20 11.09
C ARG A 148 -5.91 -4.99 9.72
N SER A 149 -5.08 -5.92 9.23
CA SER A 149 -4.45 -5.83 7.91
C SER A 149 -5.48 -5.86 6.77
N THR A 150 -6.66 -6.44 7.01
CA THR A 150 -7.77 -6.42 6.04
C THR A 150 -8.48 -5.06 5.97
N ASN A 151 -8.23 -4.17 6.93
CA ASN A 151 -8.78 -2.82 6.91
C ASN A 151 -7.92 -1.91 6.03
N VAL A 152 -8.47 -1.46 4.91
CA VAL A 152 -7.76 -0.62 3.93
C VAL A 152 -7.19 0.64 4.57
N GLY A 153 -7.93 1.31 5.45
CA GLY A 153 -7.45 2.52 6.13
C GLY A 153 -6.25 2.25 7.04
N TYR A 154 -6.25 1.12 7.75
CA TYR A 154 -5.14 0.69 8.58
C TYR A 154 -3.87 0.43 7.74
N MET A 155 -4.01 -0.32 6.66
CA MET A 155 -2.90 -0.65 5.77
C MET A 155 -2.34 0.55 5.02
N CYS A 156 -3.20 1.46 4.56
CA CYS A 156 -2.75 2.69 3.93
C CYS A 156 -1.94 3.55 4.90
N TYR A 157 -2.42 3.73 6.14
CA TYR A 157 -1.70 4.50 7.15
C TYR A 157 -0.37 3.86 7.53
N ASP A 158 -0.32 2.54 7.68
CA ASP A 158 0.92 1.79 7.94
C ASP A 158 1.94 1.99 6.81
N ASN A 159 1.51 1.84 5.57
CA ASN A 159 2.36 2.06 4.40
C ASN A 159 2.88 3.50 4.32
N ASP A 160 2.03 4.50 4.58
CA ASP A 160 2.42 5.91 4.62
C ASP A 160 3.45 6.19 5.72
N THR A 161 3.26 5.57 6.89
CA THR A 161 4.19 5.70 8.01
C THR A 161 5.55 5.08 7.66
N ASN A 162 5.58 3.93 7.00
CA ASN A 162 6.79 3.26 6.54
C ASN A 162 7.55 4.10 5.49
N ILE A 163 6.83 4.79 4.59
CA ILE A 163 7.43 5.74 3.63
C ILE A 163 8.09 6.90 4.37
N VAL A 164 7.40 7.50 5.35
CA VAL A 164 7.95 8.60 6.17
C VAL A 164 9.17 8.15 6.95
N ASP A 165 9.15 6.95 7.54
CA ASP A 165 10.30 6.37 8.25
C ASP A 165 11.49 6.14 7.32
N GLY A 166 11.26 5.64 6.10
CA GLY A 166 12.30 5.51 5.06
C GLY A 166 12.96 6.85 4.73
N VAL A 167 12.18 7.90 4.56
CA VAL A 167 12.68 9.27 4.35
C VAL A 167 13.45 9.75 5.58
N ALA A 168 12.92 9.53 6.79
CA ALA A 168 13.54 9.94 8.05
C ALA A 168 14.88 9.24 8.32
N LYS A 169 15.12 8.04 7.81
CA LYS A 169 16.41 7.33 7.91
C LYS A 169 17.48 7.90 6.97
N VAL A 170 17.11 8.34 5.78
CA VAL A 170 18.07 8.74 4.73
C VAL A 170 18.41 10.24 4.79
N PHE A 171 17.44 11.11 4.90
CA PHE A 171 17.63 12.56 4.82
C PHE A 171 18.56 13.15 5.89
N PRO A 172 18.53 12.75 7.17
CA PRO A 172 19.42 13.31 8.18
C PRO A 172 20.90 13.10 7.87
N ILE A 173 21.26 11.99 7.22
CA ILE A 173 22.64 11.71 6.83
C ILE A 173 23.15 12.81 5.88
N PHE A 174 22.37 13.16 4.88
CA PHE A 174 22.70 14.24 3.94
C PHE A 174 22.74 15.61 4.62
N PHE A 175 21.79 15.92 5.51
CA PHE A 175 21.78 17.18 6.25
C PHE A 175 23.02 17.33 7.14
N PHE A 176 23.40 16.30 7.89
CA PHE A 176 24.61 16.35 8.71
C PHE A 176 25.88 16.45 7.87
N LEU A 177 25.95 15.78 6.72
CA LEU A 177 27.08 15.89 5.80
C LEU A 177 27.23 17.33 5.26
N ILE A 178 26.13 17.95 4.82
CA ILE A 178 26.11 19.32 4.34
C ILE A 178 26.46 20.29 5.48
N ALA A 179 25.90 20.10 6.67
CA ALA A 179 26.21 20.90 7.85
C ALA A 179 27.70 20.82 8.20
N ALA A 180 28.30 19.63 8.15
CA ALA A 180 29.73 19.44 8.38
C ALA A 180 30.59 20.16 7.34
N LEU A 181 30.19 20.12 6.05
CA LEU A 181 30.89 20.85 4.97
C LEU A 181 30.82 22.36 5.16
N VAL A 182 29.64 22.91 5.47
CA VAL A 182 29.44 24.36 5.73
C VAL A 182 30.24 24.79 6.96
N CYS A 183 30.16 24.01 8.06
CA CYS A 183 30.92 24.26 9.29
C CYS A 183 32.43 24.21 9.02
N SER A 184 32.91 23.21 8.30
CA SER A 184 34.32 23.09 7.90
C SER A 184 34.81 24.31 7.12
N THR A 185 34.00 24.80 6.18
CA THR A 185 34.33 25.98 5.37
C THR A 185 34.41 27.24 6.25
N THR A 186 33.43 27.43 7.12
CA THR A 186 33.35 28.60 8.00
C THR A 186 34.49 28.59 9.02
N MET A 187 34.73 27.46 9.68
CA MET A 187 35.78 27.32 10.67
C MET A 187 37.18 27.46 10.05
N THR A 188 37.43 26.88 8.87
CA THR A 188 38.69 27.05 8.15
C THR A 188 38.93 28.52 7.83
N ARG A 189 37.90 29.24 7.39
CA ARG A 189 38.00 30.68 7.11
C ARG A 189 38.28 31.48 8.37
N MET A 190 37.54 31.24 9.45
CA MET A 190 37.73 31.92 10.72
C MET A 190 39.16 31.70 11.27
N VAL A 191 39.67 30.48 11.24
CA VAL A 191 41.04 30.17 11.66
C VAL A 191 42.09 30.81 10.76
N ASP A 192 41.86 30.84 9.42
CA ASP A 192 42.74 31.54 8.47
C ASP A 192 42.77 33.04 8.72
N ASP A 193 41.61 33.67 8.98
CA ASP A 193 41.51 35.13 9.22
C ASP A 193 42.16 35.53 10.58
N GLU A 194 42.05 34.68 11.61
CA GLU A 194 42.67 34.89 12.94
C GLU A 194 44.10 34.34 13.08
N ARG A 195 44.71 33.90 11.99
CA ARG A 195 46.04 33.27 11.99
C ARG A 195 47.13 34.09 12.70
N GLY A 196 47.14 35.41 12.48
CA GLY A 196 48.06 36.32 13.13
C GLY A 196 47.91 36.34 14.67
N GLN A 197 46.67 36.33 15.16
CA GLN A 197 46.36 36.26 16.59
C GLN A 197 46.83 34.90 17.19
N ILE A 198 46.57 33.79 16.47
CA ILE A 198 47.04 32.46 16.88
C ILE A 198 48.56 32.45 17.03
N GLY A 199 49.28 33.04 16.05
CA GLY A 199 50.73 33.19 16.10
C GLY A 199 51.21 34.02 17.30
N THR A 200 50.54 35.11 17.61
CA THR A 200 50.85 35.98 18.76
C THR A 200 50.60 35.23 20.09
N TYR A 201 49.50 34.54 20.25
CA TYR A 201 49.24 33.76 21.47
C TYR A 201 50.31 32.65 21.68
N ARG A 202 50.73 31.99 20.61
CA ARG A 202 51.83 30.99 20.70
C ARG A 202 53.15 31.62 21.03
N ALA A 203 53.45 32.82 20.49
CA ALA A 203 54.68 33.56 20.83
C ALA A 203 54.70 34.01 22.30
N LEU A 204 53.51 34.28 22.89
CA LEU A 204 53.32 34.59 24.30
C LEU A 204 53.33 33.37 25.23
N GLY A 205 53.53 32.14 24.66
CA GLY A 205 53.67 30.92 25.47
C GLY A 205 52.35 30.17 25.75
N TYR A 206 51.23 30.55 25.12
CA TYR A 206 49.97 29.78 25.26
C TYR A 206 50.10 28.41 24.60
N THR A 207 49.60 27.39 25.28
CA THR A 207 49.59 25.99 24.76
C THR A 207 48.60 25.83 23.62
N ASN A 208 48.91 24.94 22.69
CA ASN A 208 48.04 24.63 21.56
C ASN A 208 46.60 24.25 21.99
N GLY A 209 46.47 23.53 23.12
CA GLY A 209 45.16 23.13 23.67
C GLY A 209 44.32 24.31 24.13
N ARG A 210 44.91 25.35 24.77
CA ARG A 210 44.17 26.56 25.17
C ARG A 210 43.71 27.40 23.97
N ILE A 211 44.54 27.49 22.94
CA ILE A 211 44.17 28.19 21.70
C ILE A 211 43.05 27.44 20.98
N MET A 212 43.17 26.11 20.87
CA MET A 212 42.15 25.27 20.25
C MET A 212 40.83 25.31 21.02
N ALA A 213 40.85 25.33 22.34
CA ALA A 213 39.67 25.39 23.18
C ALA A 213 38.74 26.60 22.84
N LYS A 214 39.31 27.76 22.47
CA LYS A 214 38.53 28.94 22.01
C LYS A 214 37.60 28.57 20.85
N TYR A 215 38.15 27.91 19.83
CA TYR A 215 37.41 27.54 18.61
C TYR A 215 36.46 26.37 18.86
N LEU A 216 36.85 25.40 19.68
CA LEU A 216 35.98 24.28 20.03
C LEU A 216 34.80 24.72 20.90
N ILE A 217 34.98 25.63 21.86
CA ILE A 217 33.89 26.19 22.67
C ILE A 217 32.94 26.98 21.79
N TYR A 218 33.46 27.83 20.89
CA TYR A 218 32.62 28.59 19.95
C TYR A 218 31.80 27.68 19.06
N SER A 219 32.44 26.71 18.41
CA SER A 219 31.79 25.76 17.53
C SER A 219 30.80 24.84 18.27
N GLY A 220 31.22 24.33 19.44
CA GLY A 220 30.41 23.45 20.28
C GLY A 220 29.18 24.14 20.87
N SER A 221 29.32 25.39 21.36
CA SER A 221 28.17 26.15 21.89
C SER A 221 27.15 26.47 20.80
N SER A 222 27.60 26.85 19.60
CA SER A 222 26.71 27.05 18.46
C SER A 222 25.98 25.79 18.04
N ALA A 223 26.69 24.65 17.99
CA ALA A 223 26.09 23.36 17.66
C ALA A 223 25.12 22.88 18.73
N PHE A 224 25.44 23.06 20.01
CA PHE A 224 24.55 22.73 21.12
C PHE A 224 23.24 23.52 21.06
N LEU A 225 23.33 24.86 20.98
CA LEU A 225 22.15 25.72 20.90
C LEU A 225 21.32 25.41 19.64
N GLY A 226 21.98 25.27 18.49
CA GLY A 226 21.31 24.94 17.25
C GLY A 226 20.61 23.56 17.29
N CYS A 227 21.25 22.56 17.90
CA CYS A 227 20.67 21.23 18.06
C CYS A 227 19.45 21.24 18.98
N VAL A 228 19.54 21.92 20.13
CA VAL A 228 18.41 22.02 21.09
C VAL A 228 17.21 22.73 20.44
N ILE A 229 17.44 23.91 19.85
CA ILE A 229 16.37 24.67 19.21
C ILE A 229 15.80 23.87 18.02
N GLY A 230 16.66 23.27 17.20
CA GLY A 230 16.25 22.50 16.04
C GLY A 230 15.46 21.23 16.42
N PHE A 231 15.91 20.53 17.48
CA PHE A 231 15.23 19.34 17.96
C PHE A 231 13.80 19.64 18.45
N PHE A 232 13.65 20.58 19.39
CA PHE A 232 12.33 20.90 19.93
C PHE A 232 11.43 21.58 18.88
N GLY A 233 11.99 22.47 18.08
CA GLY A 233 11.26 23.12 16.99
C GLY A 233 10.81 22.12 15.92
N GLY A 234 11.69 21.22 15.50
CA GLY A 234 11.39 20.19 14.53
C GLY A 234 10.42 19.15 15.04
N SER A 235 10.61 18.66 16.27
CA SER A 235 9.72 17.68 16.90
C SER A 235 8.29 18.21 17.17
N TYR A 236 8.10 19.52 17.14
CA TYR A 236 6.77 20.14 17.20
C TYR A 236 6.20 20.43 15.81
N LEU A 237 7.00 21.09 14.96
CA LEU A 237 6.53 21.60 13.67
C LEU A 237 6.22 20.50 12.65
N PHE A 238 7.12 19.50 12.50
CA PHE A 238 6.93 18.46 11.49
C PHE A 238 5.73 17.55 11.79
N PRO A 239 5.54 16.99 13.00
CA PRO A 239 4.35 16.21 13.31
C PRO A 239 3.06 17.02 13.17
N TYR A 240 3.07 18.31 13.52
CA TYR A 240 1.92 19.19 13.34
C TYR A 240 1.52 19.32 11.86
N VAL A 241 2.49 19.64 10.99
CA VAL A 241 2.24 19.83 9.54
C VAL A 241 1.81 18.50 8.89
N ILE A 242 2.48 17.41 9.22
CA ILE A 242 2.15 16.07 8.70
C ILE A 242 0.75 15.67 9.14
N SER A 243 0.43 15.82 10.41
CA SER A 243 -0.89 15.48 10.93
C SER A 243 -2.00 16.33 10.29
N GLU A 244 -1.77 17.61 10.03
CA GLU A 244 -2.77 18.45 9.37
C GLU A 244 -3.02 17.99 7.93
N ALA A 245 -1.98 17.53 7.23
CA ALA A 245 -2.11 16.93 5.91
C ALA A 245 -2.88 15.58 5.96
N TYR A 246 -2.56 14.72 6.93
CA TYR A 246 -3.23 13.42 7.05
C TYR A 246 -4.67 13.50 7.54
N LYS A 247 -5.10 14.56 8.21
CA LYS A 247 -6.52 14.79 8.56
C LYS A 247 -7.45 14.91 7.35
N MET A 248 -6.89 15.18 6.17
CA MET A 248 -7.67 15.17 4.93
C MET A 248 -7.99 13.75 4.46
N LEU A 249 -7.12 12.78 4.79
CA LEU A 249 -7.21 11.39 4.34
C LEU A 249 -7.79 10.47 5.43
N TYR A 250 -7.47 10.75 6.70
CA TYR A 250 -7.82 9.91 7.84
C TYR A 250 -8.56 10.73 8.91
N ASP A 251 -9.66 10.18 9.43
CA ASP A 251 -10.35 10.76 10.58
C ASP A 251 -9.71 10.23 11.88
N PHE A 252 -8.76 10.99 12.41
CA PHE A 252 -8.17 10.69 13.71
C PHE A 252 -9.09 11.22 14.81
N GLY A 253 -9.84 10.32 15.45
CA GLY A 253 -10.77 10.68 16.53
C GLY A 253 -10.12 11.28 17.77
N THR A 254 -8.81 11.12 17.95
CA THR A 254 -8.02 11.68 19.07
C THR A 254 -7.07 12.76 18.55
N GLY A 255 -6.78 13.76 19.40
CA GLY A 255 -5.78 14.78 19.09
C GLY A 255 -4.37 14.20 18.97
N ILE A 256 -3.45 14.98 18.35
CA ILE A 256 -2.05 14.60 18.18
C ILE A 256 -1.35 14.56 19.54
N GLU A 257 -0.72 13.44 19.85
CA GLU A 257 0.21 13.36 20.97
C GLU A 257 1.64 13.62 20.49
N PHE A 258 2.29 14.66 21.05
CA PHE A 258 3.67 14.99 20.74
C PHE A 258 4.61 14.15 21.58
N TYR A 259 5.29 13.20 20.97
CA TYR A 259 6.28 12.36 21.64
C TYR A 259 7.69 12.89 21.46
N PHE A 260 8.39 13.19 22.57
CA PHE A 260 9.78 13.62 22.58
C PHE A 260 10.68 12.47 23.07
N SER A 261 11.44 11.87 22.16
CA SER A 261 12.40 10.82 22.52
C SER A 261 13.71 11.41 23.05
N PRO A 262 14.03 11.24 24.36
CA PRO A 262 15.30 11.71 24.92
C PRO A 262 16.52 11.01 24.28
N GLY A 263 16.37 9.75 23.89
CA GLY A 263 17.43 8.98 23.22
C GLY A 263 17.80 9.60 21.87
N LEU A 264 16.81 9.98 21.07
CA LEU A 264 17.02 10.64 19.80
C LEU A 264 17.69 12.01 19.96
N LEU A 265 17.29 12.80 20.97
CA LEU A 265 17.96 14.07 21.31
C LEU A 265 19.45 13.86 21.58
N VAL A 266 19.81 12.86 22.39
CA VAL A 266 21.21 12.57 22.71
C VAL A 266 22.00 12.15 21.46
N ILE A 267 21.44 11.32 20.61
CA ILE A 267 22.08 10.90 19.35
C ILE A 267 22.31 12.13 18.44
N CYS A 268 21.29 12.95 18.23
CA CYS A 268 21.38 14.17 17.43
C CYS A 268 22.43 15.15 17.99
N LEU A 269 22.49 15.29 19.32
CA LEU A 269 23.47 16.15 20.01
C LEU A 269 24.89 15.63 19.79
N ILE A 270 25.13 14.33 19.97
CA ILE A 270 26.46 13.73 19.76
C ILE A 270 26.91 13.93 18.31
N VAL A 271 26.05 13.61 17.34
CA VAL A 271 26.37 13.75 15.91
C VAL A 271 26.63 15.21 15.56
N SER A 272 25.78 16.15 16.01
CA SER A 272 25.95 17.57 15.77
C SER A 272 27.25 18.11 16.34
N LEU A 273 27.59 17.74 17.59
CA LEU A 273 28.85 18.15 18.22
C LEU A 273 30.06 17.53 17.52
N LEU A 274 30.00 16.24 17.14
CA LEU A 274 31.08 15.61 16.38
C LEU A 274 31.31 16.27 15.03
N CYS A 275 30.25 16.57 14.29
CA CYS A 275 30.35 17.29 13.00
C CYS A 275 30.95 18.68 13.18
N SER A 276 30.49 19.46 14.14
CA SER A 276 30.90 20.86 14.33
C SER A 276 32.28 20.95 15.00
N MET A 277 32.48 20.31 16.15
CA MET A 277 33.76 20.34 16.85
C MET A 277 34.86 19.58 16.10
N GLY A 278 34.51 18.48 15.44
CA GLY A 278 35.46 17.70 14.63
C GLY A 278 36.01 18.51 13.47
N THR A 279 35.16 19.25 12.76
CA THR A 279 35.61 20.14 11.66
C THR A 279 36.44 21.32 12.20
N ALA A 280 36.06 21.92 13.33
CA ALA A 280 36.81 22.98 13.98
C ALA A 280 38.21 22.49 14.45
N PHE A 281 38.25 21.28 15.04
CA PHE A 281 39.50 20.63 15.44
C PHE A 281 40.44 20.43 14.25
N LEU A 282 39.93 19.86 13.14
CA LEU A 282 40.72 19.64 11.93
C LEU A 282 41.21 20.96 11.30
N ALA A 283 40.40 22.01 11.31
CA ALA A 283 40.79 23.33 10.83
C ALA A 283 41.94 23.91 11.70
N CYS A 284 41.81 23.88 13.03
CA CYS A 284 42.79 24.43 13.96
C CYS A 284 44.12 23.65 13.97
N ILE A 285 44.08 22.31 13.96
CA ILE A 285 45.30 21.50 14.07
C ILE A 285 46.22 21.72 12.87
N ASN A 286 45.68 21.98 11.69
CA ASN A 286 46.47 22.24 10.50
C ASN A 286 47.27 23.55 10.63
N GLU A 287 46.73 24.62 11.21
CA GLU A 287 47.45 25.87 11.42
C GLU A 287 48.34 25.82 12.69
N LEU A 288 47.93 25.13 13.75
CA LEU A 288 48.71 24.96 14.97
C LEU A 288 49.98 24.10 14.80
N ARG A 289 50.13 23.37 13.69
CA ARG A 289 51.37 22.65 13.33
C ARG A 289 52.45 23.57 12.77
N CYS A 290 52.10 24.79 12.31
CA CYS A 290 53.05 25.75 11.78
C CYS A 290 53.84 26.45 12.93
N MET A 291 55.05 26.93 12.64
CA MET A 291 55.83 27.70 13.62
C MET A 291 55.20 29.09 13.91
N PRO A 292 55.29 29.64 15.13
CA PRO A 292 54.73 30.96 15.47
C PRO A 292 55.18 32.08 14.51
N ALA A 293 56.45 32.06 14.12
CA ALA A 293 56.99 33.05 13.16
C ALA A 293 56.36 32.98 11.75
N GLU A 294 55.91 31.80 11.32
CA GLU A 294 55.20 31.62 10.07
C GLU A 294 53.73 32.04 10.15
N LEU A 295 53.13 31.91 11.35
CA LEU A 295 51.73 32.32 11.57
C LEU A 295 51.57 33.82 11.57
N ILE A 296 52.52 34.58 12.10
CA ILE A 296 52.49 36.05 12.14
C ILE A 296 52.73 36.65 10.75
N ARG A 297 53.48 35.95 9.88
CA ARG A 297 53.74 36.46 8.52
C ARG A 297 52.51 36.21 7.62
N PRO A 298 52.20 37.15 6.73
CA PRO A 298 51.17 36.91 5.71
C PRO A 298 51.52 35.61 4.91
N LYS A 299 50.51 34.81 4.65
CA LYS A 299 50.66 33.55 3.93
C LYS A 299 51.19 33.84 2.50
N ALA A 300 52.37 33.37 2.18
CA ALA A 300 52.93 33.57 0.86
C ALA A 300 51.99 32.95 -0.21
N PRO A 301 51.74 33.67 -1.32
CA PRO A 301 50.91 33.14 -2.36
C PRO A 301 51.52 31.83 -2.90
N ALA A 302 50.72 30.77 -2.96
CA ALA A 302 51.15 29.50 -3.53
C ALA A 302 51.69 29.70 -4.98
N ALA A 303 52.83 29.09 -5.31
CA ALA A 303 53.41 29.19 -6.62
C ALA A 303 52.41 28.77 -7.71
N GLY A 304 52.28 29.61 -8.74
CA GLY A 304 51.28 29.40 -9.80
C GLY A 304 51.61 28.17 -10.66
N LYS A 305 50.86 27.08 -10.46
CA LYS A 305 50.86 25.94 -11.36
C LYS A 305 49.85 26.18 -12.49
N ARG A 306 50.15 25.66 -13.70
CA ARG A 306 49.18 25.72 -14.81
C ARG A 306 47.85 25.08 -14.40
N ILE A 307 46.75 25.78 -14.62
CA ILE A 307 45.40 25.28 -14.34
C ILE A 307 44.89 24.43 -15.52
N LEU A 308 43.92 23.56 -15.27
CA LEU A 308 43.34 22.68 -16.27
C LEU A 308 42.74 23.45 -17.45
N LEU A 309 42.11 24.63 -17.16
CA LEU A 309 41.56 25.50 -18.21
C LEU A 309 42.62 26.05 -19.17
N GLU A 310 43.86 26.23 -18.73
CA GLU A 310 44.97 26.65 -19.60
C GLU A 310 45.37 25.58 -20.64
N ARG A 311 45.02 24.32 -20.40
CA ARG A 311 45.26 23.21 -21.33
C ARG A 311 44.24 23.14 -22.46
N ILE A 312 43.12 23.89 -22.33
CA ILE A 312 42.08 23.93 -23.36
C ILE A 312 42.18 25.26 -24.10
N PRO A 313 42.92 25.32 -25.20
CA PRO A 313 43.22 26.58 -25.88
C PRO A 313 41.99 27.27 -26.48
N PHE A 314 40.96 26.49 -26.81
CA PHE A 314 39.69 27.00 -27.34
C PHE A 314 38.94 27.90 -26.35
N ILE A 315 38.98 27.56 -25.04
CA ILE A 315 38.35 28.35 -23.97
C ILE A 315 39.29 29.45 -23.47
N TRP A 316 40.60 29.14 -23.37
CA TRP A 316 41.56 30.06 -22.75
C TRP A 316 41.93 31.25 -23.63
N LYS A 317 42.06 31.06 -24.95
CA LYS A 317 42.49 32.15 -25.86
C LYS A 317 41.52 33.32 -25.87
N PRO A 318 40.17 33.16 -26.02
CA PRO A 318 39.23 34.28 -26.12
C PRO A 318 38.95 34.97 -24.76
N MET A 319 39.37 34.40 -23.62
CA MET A 319 39.13 35.02 -22.30
C MET A 319 39.94 36.29 -22.13
N LYS A 320 39.24 37.34 -21.61
CA LYS A 320 39.86 38.61 -21.23
C LYS A 320 40.78 38.41 -20.02
N PHE A 321 41.76 39.31 -19.83
CA PHE A 321 42.73 39.24 -18.73
C PHE A 321 42.12 39.04 -17.37
N LEU A 322 41.06 39.79 -17.04
CA LEU A 322 40.36 39.69 -15.74
C LEU A 322 39.79 38.28 -15.51
N HIS A 323 39.15 37.69 -16.51
CA HIS A 323 38.62 36.31 -16.41
C HIS A 323 39.74 35.27 -16.25
N LYS A 324 40.89 35.47 -16.91
CA LYS A 324 42.08 34.62 -16.73
C LYS A 324 42.62 34.69 -15.31
N VAL A 325 42.67 35.90 -14.71
CA VAL A 325 43.13 36.10 -13.33
C VAL A 325 42.12 35.49 -12.36
N THR A 326 40.82 35.68 -12.54
CA THR A 326 39.77 35.10 -11.72
C THR A 326 39.83 33.57 -11.77
N ALA A 327 39.92 32.98 -12.98
CA ALA A 327 40.02 31.53 -13.12
C ALA A 327 41.29 30.99 -12.42
N ARG A 328 42.43 31.64 -12.56
CA ARG A 328 43.65 31.25 -11.84
C ARG A 328 43.49 31.34 -10.33
N ASN A 329 42.84 32.37 -9.80
CA ASN A 329 42.59 32.52 -8.38
C ASN A 329 41.64 31.45 -7.81
N VAL A 330 40.56 31.14 -8.54
CA VAL A 330 39.59 30.10 -8.15
C VAL A 330 40.31 28.73 -8.10
N PHE A 331 41.02 28.36 -9.15
CA PHE A 331 41.70 27.07 -9.22
C PHE A 331 43.00 26.98 -8.37
N ARG A 332 43.49 28.10 -7.86
CA ARG A 332 44.63 28.12 -6.92
C ARG A 332 44.20 27.53 -5.55
N PHE A 333 43.00 27.84 -5.12
CA PHE A 333 42.45 27.38 -3.82
C PHE A 333 41.45 26.24 -4.00
N LYS A 334 41.85 25.18 -4.73
CA LYS A 334 40.98 24.06 -5.09
C LYS A 334 40.19 23.47 -3.93
N LYS A 335 40.82 23.27 -2.75
CA LYS A 335 40.15 22.73 -1.57
C LYS A 335 38.98 23.62 -1.15
N ARG A 336 39.17 24.93 -1.08
CA ARG A 336 38.13 25.91 -0.72
C ARG A 336 37.01 25.96 -1.79
N MET A 337 37.44 25.94 -3.07
CA MET A 337 36.50 25.89 -4.20
C MET A 337 35.59 24.67 -4.13
N PHE A 338 36.17 23.47 -3.97
CA PHE A 338 35.40 22.22 -3.89
C PHE A 338 34.50 22.17 -2.67
N MET A 339 34.94 22.65 -1.50
CA MET A 339 34.09 22.70 -0.30
C MET A 339 32.87 23.60 -0.49
N MET A 340 33.06 24.81 -1.10
CA MET A 340 31.93 25.69 -1.39
C MET A 340 31.01 25.11 -2.46
N LEU A 341 31.60 24.53 -3.52
CA LEU A 341 30.84 23.90 -4.59
C LEU A 341 29.98 22.75 -4.07
N LEU A 342 30.55 21.87 -3.29
CA LEU A 342 29.83 20.72 -2.68
C LEU A 342 28.76 21.19 -1.69
N GLY A 343 29.02 22.24 -0.89
CA GLY A 343 28.03 22.78 0.02
C GLY A 343 26.82 23.34 -0.71
N ILE A 344 27.05 24.18 -1.73
CA ILE A 344 25.97 24.78 -2.55
C ILE A 344 25.24 23.68 -3.33
N ALA A 345 25.99 22.80 -3.99
CA ALA A 345 25.43 21.71 -4.76
C ALA A 345 24.57 20.76 -3.88
N GLY A 346 25.05 20.46 -2.68
CA GLY A 346 24.30 19.63 -1.72
C GLY A 346 22.98 20.27 -1.30
N CYS A 347 22.98 21.56 -0.94
CA CYS A 347 21.75 22.27 -0.60
C CYS A 347 20.78 22.33 -1.80
N THR A 348 21.29 22.60 -2.99
CA THR A 348 20.47 22.62 -4.22
C THR A 348 19.91 21.24 -4.54
N ALA A 349 20.71 20.20 -4.37
CA ALA A 349 20.28 18.82 -4.59
C ALA A 349 19.13 18.42 -3.67
N LEU A 350 19.17 18.81 -2.37
CA LEU A 350 18.08 18.54 -1.43
C LEU A 350 16.77 19.26 -1.83
N VAL A 351 16.87 20.52 -2.22
CA VAL A 351 15.69 21.27 -2.69
C VAL A 351 15.14 20.63 -3.97
N LEU A 352 16.01 20.27 -4.91
CA LEU A 352 15.62 19.62 -6.16
C LEU A 352 14.97 18.26 -5.92
N THR A 353 15.52 17.48 -4.98
CA THR A 353 14.93 16.19 -4.60
C THR A 353 13.53 16.39 -4.01
N GLY A 354 13.35 17.34 -3.10
CA GLY A 354 12.04 17.61 -2.51
C GLY A 354 11.00 18.06 -3.54
N LEU A 355 11.39 18.95 -4.45
CA LEU A 355 10.51 19.38 -5.55
C LEU A 355 10.25 18.26 -6.55
N GLY A 356 11.26 17.41 -6.84
CA GLY A 356 11.10 16.29 -7.74
C GLY A 356 10.18 15.21 -7.19
N VAL A 357 10.26 14.92 -5.89
CA VAL A 357 9.32 14.00 -5.23
C VAL A 357 7.89 14.56 -5.30
N LYS A 358 7.71 15.87 -4.97
CA LYS A 358 6.40 16.52 -5.10
C LYS A 358 5.85 16.39 -6.52
N ASP A 359 6.65 16.71 -7.53
CA ASP A 359 6.25 16.68 -8.94
C ASP A 359 5.89 15.24 -9.38
N SER A 360 6.71 14.25 -8.97
CA SER A 360 6.43 12.85 -9.27
C SER A 360 5.11 12.36 -8.66
N VAL A 361 4.81 12.75 -7.42
CA VAL A 361 3.55 12.36 -6.76
C VAL A 361 2.35 13.07 -7.38
N SER A 362 2.46 14.37 -7.66
CA SER A 362 1.36 15.14 -8.27
C SER A 362 1.00 14.63 -9.67
N ASN A 363 1.99 14.18 -10.44
CA ASN A 363 1.75 13.68 -11.80
C ASN A 363 1.33 12.19 -11.82
N LEU A 364 1.37 11.50 -10.68
CA LEU A 364 1.03 10.08 -10.61
C LEU A 364 -0.42 9.82 -11.04
N ALA A 365 -1.34 10.66 -10.59
CA ALA A 365 -2.75 10.55 -10.94
C ALA A 365 -2.99 10.74 -12.44
N GLU A 366 -2.29 11.71 -13.07
CA GLU A 366 -2.40 11.95 -14.50
C GLU A 366 -1.81 10.79 -15.31
N PHE A 367 -0.67 10.22 -14.89
CA PHE A 367 -0.11 9.05 -15.55
C PHE A 367 -1.00 7.82 -15.40
N GLN A 368 -1.54 7.56 -14.20
CA GLN A 368 -2.39 6.38 -14.00
C GLN A 368 -3.73 6.53 -14.71
N TYR A 369 -4.46 7.61 -14.43
CA TYR A 369 -5.85 7.81 -14.85
C TYR A 369 -6.02 8.67 -16.11
N GLY A 370 -4.95 8.97 -16.81
CA GLY A 370 -4.98 9.68 -18.09
C GLY A 370 -4.24 8.93 -19.18
N ASP A 371 -3.08 8.34 -18.85
CA ASP A 371 -2.25 7.66 -19.83
C ASP A 371 -2.45 6.14 -19.82
N ILE A 372 -2.72 5.51 -18.67
CA ILE A 372 -2.88 4.06 -18.51
C ILE A 372 -4.37 3.70 -18.51
N ASP A 373 -5.09 4.08 -17.45
CA ASP A 373 -6.52 3.86 -17.33
C ASP A 373 -7.25 5.00 -18.05
N THR A 374 -7.69 4.74 -19.27
CA THR A 374 -8.32 5.77 -20.13
C THR A 374 -9.83 5.80 -20.03
N TYR A 375 -10.45 4.85 -19.33
CA TYR A 375 -11.89 4.87 -19.07
C TYR A 375 -12.28 5.99 -18.08
N ASP A 376 -13.49 6.49 -18.19
CA ASP A 376 -13.99 7.58 -17.35
C ASP A 376 -14.70 7.07 -16.09
N MET A 377 -15.27 5.88 -16.17
CA MET A 377 -16.00 5.26 -15.05
C MET A 377 -15.76 3.74 -14.99
N GLU A 378 -15.68 3.23 -13.74
CA GLU A 378 -15.75 1.79 -13.45
C GLU A 378 -17.03 1.50 -12.67
N VAL A 379 -17.85 0.60 -13.18
CA VAL A 379 -19.11 0.17 -12.56
C VAL A 379 -18.99 -1.29 -12.17
N THR A 380 -18.98 -1.59 -10.88
CA THR A 380 -19.00 -2.96 -10.35
C THR A 380 -20.45 -3.40 -10.16
N LEU A 381 -20.81 -4.55 -10.70
CA LEU A 381 -22.16 -5.07 -10.67
C LEU A 381 -22.42 -5.93 -9.42
N ASN A 382 -23.66 -5.98 -8.97
CA ASN A 382 -24.12 -6.87 -7.92
C ASN A 382 -24.62 -8.19 -8.55
N GLY A 383 -23.70 -8.93 -9.19
CA GLY A 383 -24.00 -10.16 -9.94
C GLY A 383 -23.31 -10.17 -11.29
N THR A 384 -23.81 -11.00 -12.19
CA THR A 384 -23.23 -11.22 -13.51
C THR A 384 -23.79 -10.22 -14.53
N TYR A 385 -22.91 -9.72 -15.41
CA TYR A 385 -23.29 -8.87 -16.54
C TYR A 385 -24.25 -9.60 -17.51
N ASN A 386 -25.22 -8.86 -18.03
CA ASN A 386 -26.09 -9.24 -19.15
C ASN A 386 -26.50 -8.02 -19.98
N GLU A 387 -27.11 -8.26 -21.15
CA GLU A 387 -27.53 -7.19 -22.07
C GLU A 387 -28.57 -6.24 -21.47
N ASP A 388 -29.43 -6.71 -20.56
CA ASP A 388 -30.45 -5.87 -19.90
C ASP A 388 -29.76 -4.87 -18.96
N ILE A 389 -28.72 -5.29 -18.21
CA ILE A 389 -27.92 -4.41 -17.34
C ILE A 389 -27.17 -3.38 -18.19
N GLN A 390 -26.61 -3.78 -19.32
CA GLN A 390 -25.96 -2.84 -20.22
C GLN A 390 -26.92 -1.72 -20.62
N GLN A 391 -28.14 -2.08 -21.04
CA GLN A 391 -29.15 -1.12 -21.47
C GLN A 391 -29.56 -0.18 -20.30
N GLU A 392 -29.71 -0.72 -19.09
CA GLU A 392 -29.98 0.10 -17.89
C GLU A 392 -28.87 1.09 -17.61
N VAL A 393 -27.59 0.68 -17.77
CA VAL A 393 -26.42 1.54 -17.59
C VAL A 393 -26.37 2.62 -18.67
N GLU A 394 -26.58 2.27 -19.93
CA GLU A 394 -26.63 3.22 -21.06
C GLU A 394 -27.76 4.25 -20.89
N ASP A 395 -28.97 3.80 -20.49
CA ASP A 395 -30.11 4.67 -20.23
C ASP A 395 -29.89 5.61 -19.05
N ALA A 396 -29.16 5.16 -18.01
CA ALA A 396 -28.82 5.98 -16.86
C ALA A 396 -27.78 7.07 -17.17
N VAL A 397 -26.81 6.78 -18.03
CA VAL A 397 -25.83 7.75 -18.55
C VAL A 397 -26.52 8.72 -19.51
N GLY A 398 -27.32 8.21 -20.44
CA GLY A 398 -28.07 8.99 -21.44
C GLY A 398 -27.21 9.45 -22.61
N ASP A 399 -27.50 10.66 -23.13
CA ASP A 399 -26.89 11.17 -24.38
C ASP A 399 -25.37 11.29 -24.37
N GLY A 400 -24.73 11.28 -23.19
CA GLY A 400 -23.27 11.36 -23.06
C GLY A 400 -22.55 10.00 -23.04
N PHE A 401 -23.24 8.89 -23.24
CA PHE A 401 -22.62 7.58 -23.33
C PHE A 401 -21.87 7.43 -24.68
N GLU A 402 -20.62 7.01 -24.63
CA GLU A 402 -19.78 6.78 -25.80
C GLU A 402 -19.56 5.30 -26.08
N SER A 403 -19.03 4.57 -25.08
CA SER A 403 -18.75 3.14 -25.20
C SER A 403 -18.63 2.47 -23.84
N SER A 404 -18.82 1.16 -23.81
CA SER A 404 -18.57 0.35 -22.62
C SER A 404 -17.96 -1.00 -22.99
N THR A 405 -17.27 -1.61 -22.03
CA THR A 405 -16.84 -3.01 -22.09
C THR A 405 -17.11 -3.69 -20.77
N ALA A 406 -17.45 -4.98 -20.82
CA ALA A 406 -17.70 -5.79 -19.64
C ALA A 406 -16.55 -6.77 -19.43
N ILE A 407 -16.01 -6.81 -18.21
CA ILE A 407 -14.85 -7.62 -17.82
C ILE A 407 -15.16 -8.42 -16.57
N LEU A 408 -14.43 -9.53 -16.38
CA LEU A 408 -14.36 -10.17 -15.07
C LEU A 408 -13.22 -9.54 -14.27
N LYS A 409 -13.55 -8.98 -13.12
CA LYS A 409 -12.59 -8.47 -12.14
C LYS A 409 -12.71 -9.26 -10.85
N SER A 410 -11.65 -9.96 -10.47
CA SER A 410 -11.56 -10.70 -9.21
C SER A 410 -10.27 -10.35 -8.47
N THR A 411 -10.04 -10.96 -7.31
CA THR A 411 -8.83 -10.76 -6.53
C THR A 411 -8.15 -12.09 -6.27
N VAL A 412 -6.84 -12.12 -6.43
CA VAL A 412 -5.98 -13.24 -6.06
C VAL A 412 -4.86 -12.74 -5.17
N GLU A 413 -4.19 -13.63 -4.49
CA GLU A 413 -3.09 -13.29 -3.60
C GLU A 413 -1.76 -13.78 -4.17
N TYR A 414 -0.73 -12.96 -4.01
CA TYR A 414 0.64 -13.37 -4.19
C TYR A 414 1.33 -13.49 -2.83
N HIS A 415 1.75 -14.70 -2.47
CA HIS A 415 2.42 -14.99 -1.21
C HIS A 415 3.92 -14.74 -1.34
N ALA A 416 4.37 -13.53 -1.02
CA ALA A 416 5.79 -13.21 -0.92
C ALA A 416 6.38 -13.69 0.41
N ALA A 417 7.72 -13.81 0.48
CA ALA A 417 8.40 -14.30 1.69
C ALA A 417 8.15 -13.45 2.96
N SER A 418 7.78 -12.19 2.81
CA SER A 418 7.60 -11.24 3.93
C SER A 418 6.18 -10.69 4.06
N ALA A 419 5.29 -10.90 3.09
CA ALA A 419 3.92 -10.38 3.11
C ALA A 419 3.07 -11.00 2.01
N ILE A 420 1.77 -11.11 2.25
CA ILE A 420 0.77 -11.42 1.23
C ILE A 420 0.42 -10.15 0.48
N LYS A 421 0.33 -10.21 -0.84
CA LYS A 421 -0.05 -9.08 -1.70
C LYS A 421 -1.31 -9.41 -2.48
N THR A 422 -2.32 -8.59 -2.32
CA THR A 422 -3.53 -8.67 -3.12
C THR A 422 -3.25 -8.19 -4.53
N VAL A 423 -3.67 -8.96 -5.52
CA VAL A 423 -3.54 -8.67 -6.96
C VAL A 423 -4.93 -8.70 -7.58
N TYR A 424 -5.31 -7.64 -8.26
CA TYR A 424 -6.55 -7.62 -9.04
C TYR A 424 -6.33 -8.42 -10.32
N LEU A 425 -7.08 -9.50 -10.46
CA LEU A 425 -7.08 -10.36 -11.63
C LEU A 425 -8.20 -9.92 -12.57
N ILE A 426 -7.83 -9.54 -13.78
CA ILE A 426 -8.76 -9.14 -14.82
C ILE A 426 -8.72 -10.17 -15.95
N ALA A 427 -9.88 -10.76 -16.24
CA ALA A 427 -10.04 -11.64 -17.41
C ALA A 427 -10.89 -10.93 -18.47
N ALA A 428 -10.26 -10.65 -19.61
CA ALA A 428 -10.87 -10.00 -20.76
C ALA A 428 -10.06 -10.28 -22.03
N GLU A 429 -10.69 -10.13 -23.19
CA GLU A 429 -9.97 -10.19 -24.46
C GLU A 429 -9.19 -8.89 -24.72
N PRO A 430 -8.05 -8.93 -25.44
CA PRO A 430 -7.25 -7.74 -25.74
C PRO A 430 -8.06 -6.64 -26.44
N GLU A 431 -8.96 -7.05 -27.35
CA GLU A 431 -9.78 -6.17 -28.18
C GLU A 431 -10.79 -5.37 -27.32
N ASP A 432 -11.27 -5.96 -26.23
CA ASP A 432 -12.21 -5.33 -25.30
C ASP A 432 -11.55 -4.27 -24.41
N LEU A 433 -10.23 -4.39 -24.19
CA LEU A 433 -9.49 -3.47 -23.32
C LEU A 433 -8.73 -2.38 -24.06
N GLU A 434 -8.50 -2.51 -25.39
CA GLU A 434 -7.61 -1.64 -26.15
C GLU A 434 -7.96 -0.14 -26.06
N SER A 435 -9.26 0.17 -25.95
CA SER A 435 -9.74 1.55 -25.83
C SER A 435 -9.82 2.05 -24.37
N PHE A 436 -9.81 1.15 -23.38
CA PHE A 436 -10.02 1.48 -21.97
C PHE A 436 -8.76 1.45 -21.12
N VAL A 437 -7.78 0.62 -21.50
CA VAL A 437 -6.50 0.50 -20.78
C VAL A 437 -5.34 0.43 -21.76
N LYS A 438 -4.35 1.29 -21.57
CA LYS A 438 -3.13 1.30 -22.39
C LYS A 438 -1.99 0.61 -21.64
N PHE A 439 -1.52 -0.49 -22.19
CA PHE A 439 -0.41 -1.24 -21.61
C PHE A 439 0.93 -0.74 -22.14
N ASP A 440 1.69 0.00 -21.33
CA ASP A 440 3.08 0.33 -21.67
C ASP A 440 4.01 -0.83 -21.28
N MET A 441 4.35 -1.63 -22.29
CA MET A 441 5.26 -2.77 -22.18
C MET A 441 6.64 -2.48 -22.76
N THR A 442 6.98 -1.20 -23.02
CA THR A 442 8.26 -0.81 -23.66
C THR A 442 9.48 -1.32 -22.93
N THR A 443 9.39 -1.53 -21.62
CA THR A 443 10.50 -1.99 -20.78
C THR A 443 10.66 -3.51 -20.78
N SER A 444 9.62 -4.29 -21.08
CA SER A 444 9.63 -5.76 -20.92
C SER A 444 9.68 -6.56 -22.21
N ASN A 445 9.44 -5.96 -23.37
CA ASN A 445 9.22 -6.66 -24.65
C ASN A 445 8.14 -7.76 -24.57
N GLY A 446 7.18 -7.61 -23.67
CA GLY A 446 6.09 -8.55 -23.45
C GLY A 446 4.97 -8.45 -24.51
N THR A 447 4.07 -9.42 -24.46
CA THR A 447 2.87 -9.48 -25.28
C THR A 447 1.64 -9.64 -24.38
N TYR A 448 0.45 -9.36 -24.89
CA TYR A 448 -0.79 -9.72 -24.21
C TYR A 448 -0.84 -11.24 -23.98
N PRO A 449 -1.38 -11.71 -22.82
CA PRO A 449 -1.31 -13.11 -22.45
C PRO A 449 -2.15 -14.01 -23.38
N GLY A 450 -1.63 -15.18 -23.67
CA GLY A 450 -2.36 -16.29 -24.23
C GLY A 450 -2.90 -17.24 -23.14
N ASN A 451 -3.41 -18.40 -23.57
CA ASN A 451 -3.91 -19.41 -22.64
C ASN A 451 -2.75 -19.98 -21.80
N GLY A 452 -2.91 -19.99 -20.47
CA GLY A 452 -1.86 -20.39 -19.51
C GLY A 452 -0.81 -19.31 -19.24
N GLU A 453 -1.03 -18.08 -19.72
CA GLU A 453 -0.13 -16.95 -19.52
C GLU A 453 -0.81 -15.83 -18.74
N VAL A 454 0.01 -14.99 -18.10
CA VAL A 454 -0.43 -13.83 -17.33
C VAL A 454 0.45 -12.61 -17.63
N MET A 455 -0.16 -11.45 -17.77
CA MET A 455 0.53 -10.17 -17.86
C MET A 455 0.42 -9.44 -16.51
N LEU A 456 1.55 -9.00 -15.95
CA LEU A 456 1.64 -8.47 -14.60
C LEU A 456 1.99 -6.99 -14.57
N SER A 457 1.45 -6.26 -13.59
CA SER A 457 1.97 -4.94 -13.28
C SER A 457 3.42 -5.04 -12.77
N LYS A 458 4.26 -4.08 -13.16
CA LYS A 458 5.70 -4.06 -12.89
C LYS A 458 6.03 -4.26 -11.42
N LYS A 459 5.27 -3.64 -10.52
CA LYS A 459 5.55 -3.72 -9.09
C LYS A 459 5.39 -5.12 -8.53
N ILE A 460 4.36 -5.88 -8.95
CA ILE A 460 4.20 -7.25 -8.50
C ILE A 460 5.27 -8.17 -9.11
N ALA A 461 5.67 -7.93 -10.35
CA ALA A 461 6.76 -8.65 -10.99
C ALA A 461 8.11 -8.42 -10.27
N GLU A 462 8.39 -7.18 -9.81
CA GLU A 462 9.56 -6.86 -8.98
C GLU A 462 9.53 -7.56 -7.61
N ILE A 463 8.36 -7.60 -6.95
CA ILE A 463 8.19 -8.26 -5.65
C ILE A 463 8.38 -9.77 -5.78
N ALA A 464 7.89 -10.35 -6.88
CA ALA A 464 8.01 -11.77 -7.17
C ALA A 464 9.39 -12.16 -7.75
N ASP A 465 10.22 -11.19 -8.11
CA ASP A 465 11.53 -11.36 -8.79
C ASP A 465 11.38 -12.21 -10.06
N VAL A 466 10.34 -11.92 -10.88
CA VAL A 466 10.04 -12.64 -12.13
C VAL A 466 10.21 -11.73 -13.34
N THR A 467 10.57 -12.36 -14.45
CA THR A 467 10.68 -11.72 -15.77
C THR A 467 9.79 -12.44 -16.79
N VAL A 468 9.64 -11.86 -17.98
CA VAL A 468 8.87 -12.47 -19.06
C VAL A 468 9.42 -13.86 -19.39
N GLY A 469 8.55 -14.86 -19.35
CA GLY A 469 8.86 -16.28 -19.54
C GLY A 469 9.00 -17.09 -18.23
N ASP A 470 9.07 -16.44 -17.08
CA ASP A 470 9.14 -17.12 -15.77
C ASP A 470 7.74 -17.53 -15.30
N PRO A 471 7.62 -18.61 -14.50
CA PRO A 471 6.37 -18.98 -13.86
C PRO A 471 6.11 -18.10 -12.63
N ILE A 472 4.83 -17.76 -12.41
CA ILE A 472 4.33 -17.15 -11.18
C ILE A 472 3.18 -17.98 -10.62
N THR A 473 3.11 -18.13 -9.30
CA THR A 473 1.99 -18.79 -8.62
C THR A 473 1.15 -17.75 -7.91
N LEU A 474 -0.13 -17.68 -8.27
CA LEU A 474 -1.14 -16.83 -7.66
C LEU A 474 -2.09 -17.74 -6.88
N HIS A 475 -2.45 -17.32 -5.68
CA HIS A 475 -3.38 -18.05 -4.83
C HIS A 475 -4.80 -17.47 -4.97
N ASP A 476 -5.72 -18.28 -5.45
CA ASP A 476 -7.16 -17.97 -5.46
C ASP A 476 -7.82 -18.72 -4.29
N THR A 477 -8.76 -18.06 -3.62
CA THR A 477 -9.44 -18.62 -2.43
C THR A 477 -10.20 -19.92 -2.72
N ASP A 478 -10.69 -20.10 -3.94
CA ASP A 478 -11.50 -21.26 -4.33
C ASP A 478 -10.71 -22.29 -5.14
N ALA A 479 -9.93 -21.80 -6.14
CA ALA A 479 -9.12 -22.66 -7.01
C ALA A 479 -7.78 -23.08 -6.36
N GLY A 480 -7.35 -22.41 -5.28
CA GLY A 480 -6.06 -22.65 -4.64
C GLY A 480 -4.89 -22.06 -5.45
N ASP A 481 -3.76 -22.73 -5.47
CA ASP A 481 -2.54 -22.26 -6.12
C ASP A 481 -2.61 -22.49 -7.64
N VAL A 482 -2.65 -21.40 -8.40
CA VAL A 482 -2.63 -21.39 -9.86
C VAL A 482 -1.30 -20.88 -10.36
N THR A 483 -0.60 -21.69 -11.16
CA THR A 483 0.70 -21.30 -11.74
C THR A 483 0.54 -20.97 -13.21
N LEU A 484 0.95 -19.75 -13.59
CA LEU A 484 0.89 -19.21 -14.94
C LEU A 484 2.26 -18.73 -15.39
N THR A 485 2.47 -18.60 -16.71
CA THR A 485 3.72 -18.06 -17.27
C THR A 485 3.57 -16.56 -17.54
N VAL A 486 4.55 -15.77 -17.14
CA VAL A 486 4.52 -14.31 -17.38
C VAL A 486 4.77 -14.03 -18.87
N SER A 487 3.76 -13.50 -19.56
CA SER A 487 3.84 -13.11 -20.98
C SER A 487 4.30 -11.67 -21.18
N GLY A 488 4.00 -10.79 -20.22
CA GLY A 488 4.32 -9.37 -20.30
C GLY A 488 4.33 -8.72 -18.92
N ILE A 489 5.06 -7.61 -18.83
CA ILE A 489 5.11 -6.75 -17.66
C ILE A 489 4.84 -5.34 -18.14
N PHE A 490 3.83 -4.68 -17.56
CA PHE A 490 3.42 -3.33 -17.93
C PHE A 490 3.60 -2.34 -16.78
N GLU A 491 3.81 -1.07 -17.11
CA GLU A 491 3.89 0.00 -16.12
C GLU A 491 2.49 0.24 -15.51
N ASN A 492 2.45 0.28 -14.18
CA ASN A 492 1.25 0.61 -13.41
C ASN A 492 1.67 1.16 -12.06
N TYR A 493 1.02 2.22 -11.60
CA TYR A 493 1.45 2.97 -10.41
C TYR A 493 0.53 2.77 -9.20
N VAL A 494 -0.73 2.38 -9.44
CA VAL A 494 -1.75 2.21 -8.39
C VAL A 494 -2.22 0.76 -8.38
N TRP A 495 -2.18 0.13 -7.21
CA TRP A 495 -2.53 -1.28 -7.01
C TRP A 495 -1.65 -2.28 -7.79
N HIS A 496 -1.97 -3.54 -7.66
CA HIS A 496 -1.33 -4.62 -8.40
C HIS A 496 -2.36 -5.28 -9.31
N TYR A 497 -2.02 -5.41 -10.56
CA TYR A 497 -2.90 -6.02 -11.56
C TYR A 497 -2.25 -7.19 -12.25
N ALA A 498 -3.08 -8.20 -12.56
CA ALA A 498 -2.76 -9.33 -13.41
C ALA A 498 -3.87 -9.44 -14.48
N TYR A 499 -3.48 -9.53 -15.75
CA TYR A 499 -4.40 -9.70 -16.86
C TYR A 499 -4.23 -11.08 -17.45
N ILE A 500 -5.35 -11.76 -17.74
CA ILE A 500 -5.42 -13.06 -18.40
C ILE A 500 -6.56 -13.06 -19.41
N THR A 501 -6.60 -14.08 -20.28
CA THR A 501 -7.74 -14.28 -21.17
C THR A 501 -8.89 -14.98 -20.44
N PRO A 502 -10.16 -14.82 -20.90
CA PRO A 502 -11.31 -15.56 -20.38
C PRO A 502 -11.09 -17.08 -20.43
N GLU A 503 -10.53 -17.59 -21.53
CA GLU A 503 -10.21 -19.02 -21.68
C GLU A 503 -9.20 -19.50 -20.63
N CYS A 504 -8.19 -18.69 -20.31
CA CYS A 504 -7.23 -18.99 -19.25
C CYS A 504 -7.92 -19.04 -17.89
N TYR A 505 -8.83 -18.10 -17.61
CA TYR A 505 -9.59 -18.11 -16.36
C TYR A 505 -10.42 -19.39 -16.20
N GLU A 506 -11.21 -19.74 -17.22
CA GLU A 506 -12.04 -20.96 -17.17
C GLU A 506 -11.22 -22.24 -17.00
N GLN A 507 -10.08 -22.34 -17.68
CA GLN A 507 -9.25 -23.54 -17.66
C GLN A 507 -8.43 -23.73 -16.39
N TYR A 508 -7.86 -22.65 -15.83
CA TYR A 508 -6.91 -22.75 -14.72
C TYR A 508 -7.53 -22.45 -13.36
N PHE A 509 -8.64 -21.69 -13.32
CA PHE A 509 -9.36 -21.40 -12.09
C PHE A 509 -10.61 -22.27 -11.91
N ASP A 510 -10.96 -23.09 -12.92
CA ASP A 510 -12.12 -24.01 -12.92
C ASP A 510 -13.45 -23.28 -12.61
N LYS A 511 -13.60 -22.04 -13.11
CA LYS A 511 -14.75 -21.17 -12.90
C LYS A 511 -15.20 -20.60 -14.23
N ALA A 512 -16.53 -20.40 -14.41
CA ALA A 512 -17.04 -19.67 -15.57
C ALA A 512 -16.54 -18.22 -15.56
N CYS A 513 -16.10 -17.70 -16.71
CA CYS A 513 -15.70 -16.31 -16.86
C CYS A 513 -16.92 -15.43 -17.06
N GLU A 514 -17.59 -15.06 -15.97
CA GLU A 514 -18.77 -14.21 -15.97
C GLU A 514 -18.38 -12.78 -15.64
N ALA A 515 -18.54 -11.84 -16.56
CA ALA A 515 -18.23 -10.45 -16.35
C ALA A 515 -19.07 -9.87 -15.19
N ASN A 516 -18.41 -9.09 -14.33
CA ASN A 516 -18.99 -8.46 -13.13
C ASN A 516 -18.65 -6.97 -12.99
N THR A 517 -17.89 -6.44 -13.92
CA THR A 517 -17.45 -5.03 -13.90
C THR A 517 -17.53 -4.48 -15.30
N MET A 518 -17.94 -3.22 -15.43
CA MET A 518 -17.99 -2.49 -16.71
C MET A 518 -17.07 -1.28 -16.65
N TYR A 519 -16.30 -1.07 -17.71
CA TYR A 519 -15.61 0.19 -17.99
C TYR A 519 -16.42 1.01 -18.98
N LEU A 520 -16.55 2.30 -18.75
CA LEU A 520 -17.33 3.21 -19.56
C LEU A 520 -16.51 4.41 -20.02
N HIS A 521 -16.77 4.84 -21.26
CA HIS A 521 -16.42 6.15 -21.77
C HIS A 521 -17.65 7.04 -21.86
N VAL A 522 -17.48 8.29 -21.43
CA VAL A 522 -18.49 9.34 -21.49
C VAL A 522 -17.89 10.63 -22.05
N ASP A 523 -18.75 11.47 -22.61
CA ASP A 523 -18.34 12.67 -23.35
C ASP A 523 -17.67 13.75 -22.49
N THR A 524 -17.99 13.86 -21.20
CA THR A 524 -17.46 14.86 -20.28
C THR A 524 -17.41 14.38 -18.83
N ASP A 525 -16.51 14.95 -18.03
CA ASP A 525 -16.43 14.71 -16.58
C ASP A 525 -17.74 15.07 -15.86
N SER A 526 -18.44 16.10 -16.31
CA SER A 526 -19.75 16.48 -15.75
C SER A 526 -20.79 15.40 -15.96
N THR A 527 -20.79 14.75 -17.13
CA THR A 527 -21.63 13.58 -17.42
C THR A 527 -21.26 12.40 -16.51
N ALA A 528 -19.97 12.15 -16.31
CA ALA A 528 -19.49 11.09 -15.42
C ALA A 528 -19.99 11.29 -13.97
N TYR A 529 -19.93 12.51 -13.44
CA TYR A 529 -20.43 12.81 -12.09
C TYR A 529 -21.94 12.64 -11.96
N GLU A 530 -22.72 13.15 -12.93
CA GLU A 530 -24.18 13.00 -12.95
C GLU A 530 -24.60 11.54 -13.10
N ALA A 531 -23.96 10.82 -14.01
CA ALA A 531 -24.21 9.41 -14.25
C ALA A 531 -23.84 8.55 -13.03
N GLY A 532 -22.73 8.86 -12.35
CA GLY A 532 -22.29 8.15 -11.16
C GLY A 532 -23.35 8.12 -10.06
N GLY A 533 -24.05 9.23 -9.85
CA GLY A 533 -25.15 9.31 -8.90
C GLY A 533 -26.38 8.48 -9.30
N LYS A 534 -26.72 8.42 -10.60
CA LYS A 534 -27.84 7.63 -11.12
C LYS A 534 -27.51 6.13 -11.12
N LEU A 535 -26.31 5.77 -11.56
CA LEU A 535 -25.82 4.39 -11.60
C LEU A 535 -25.76 3.77 -10.20
N SER A 536 -25.28 4.51 -9.21
CA SER A 536 -25.23 4.05 -7.81
C SER A 536 -26.61 3.79 -7.20
N ALA A 537 -27.68 4.31 -7.80
CA ALA A 537 -29.06 4.07 -7.37
C ALA A 537 -29.70 2.81 -7.99
N LEU A 538 -29.05 2.19 -8.98
CA LEU A 538 -29.52 0.96 -9.62
C LEU A 538 -29.32 -0.24 -8.67
N SER A 539 -30.28 -1.13 -8.60
CA SER A 539 -30.22 -2.33 -7.73
C SER A 539 -29.16 -3.34 -8.15
N ASN A 540 -28.79 -3.32 -9.44
CA ASN A 540 -27.83 -4.23 -10.05
C ASN A 540 -26.39 -3.71 -9.96
N VAL A 541 -26.19 -2.50 -9.43
CA VAL A 541 -24.88 -1.86 -9.27
C VAL A 541 -24.45 -1.92 -7.81
N MET A 542 -23.27 -2.45 -7.58
CA MET A 542 -22.64 -2.55 -6.26
C MET A 542 -21.86 -1.27 -5.91
N SER A 543 -21.08 -0.78 -6.87
CA SER A 543 -20.29 0.44 -6.70
C SER A 543 -19.99 1.10 -8.04
N VAL A 544 -19.83 2.42 -8.01
CA VAL A 544 -19.41 3.23 -9.16
C VAL A 544 -18.19 4.04 -8.75
N SER A 545 -17.14 3.97 -9.54
CA SER A 545 -15.95 4.77 -9.40
C SER A 545 -15.84 5.73 -10.59
N VAL A 546 -15.77 7.03 -10.32
CA VAL A 546 -15.61 8.08 -11.34
C VAL A 546 -14.16 8.53 -11.33
N VAL A 547 -13.46 8.38 -12.44
CA VAL A 547 -12.02 8.67 -12.56
C VAL A 547 -11.73 10.16 -12.31
N ALA A 548 -12.58 11.07 -12.77
CA ALA A 548 -12.45 12.50 -12.50
C ALA A 548 -12.47 12.81 -10.99
N ASP A 549 -13.31 12.14 -10.19
CA ASP A 549 -13.35 12.30 -8.74
C ASP A 549 -12.05 11.81 -8.07
N ILE A 550 -11.44 10.74 -8.60
CA ILE A 550 -10.16 10.24 -8.09
C ILE A 550 -9.04 11.25 -8.39
N LYS A 551 -9.00 11.80 -9.60
CA LYS A 551 -8.02 12.84 -10.00
C LYS A 551 -8.13 14.07 -9.10
N ASP A 552 -9.34 14.59 -8.91
CA ASP A 552 -9.59 15.78 -8.08
C ASP A 552 -9.19 15.59 -6.61
N ARG A 553 -9.24 14.36 -6.09
CA ARG A 553 -8.82 14.05 -4.71
C ARG A 553 -7.31 13.92 -4.55
N VAL A 554 -6.59 13.61 -5.61
CA VAL A 554 -5.12 13.42 -5.58
C VAL A 554 -4.39 14.76 -5.84
N GLU A 555 -4.98 15.70 -6.60
CA GLU A 555 -4.46 17.05 -6.83
C GLU A 555 -4.59 17.93 -5.58
#